data_14254cb8871bf7f5f7a3e8dc7d2a5c59
#
_entry.id   14254cb8871bf7f5f7a3e8dc7d2a5c59
#
_cell.length_a   1.000
_cell.length_b   1.000
_cell.length_c   1.000
_cell.angle_alpha   90.00
_cell.angle_beta   90.00
_cell.angle_gamma   90.00
#
_symmetry.space_group_name_H-M   'P 1'
#
loop_
_entity.id
_entity.type
_entity.pdbx_description
1 polymer ?
#
loop_
_entity_poly.entity_id
_entity_poly.type
_entity_poly.pdbx_seq_one_letter_code
_entity_poly.pdbx_strand_id
1 'polypeptide(L)'
;MVDDNANDAQAHDRQPQPNHALKSLDVMVGTWELKGREPGPDGEIHGRPTFEWMEGGFYLVQHVDIDYIGRRIVGTEYIGYDEENHNLRSYFFSNKGLEPFGRVALGYVWEVGEDTFTIWGGEVGSPASFKGRFSDDRNTISGRWEWPGGGYEATMTRVN
;
A
#
# COMPACT_ATOMS: atom_id res chain seq x y z
N MET A 1 -6.26 24.29 -44.91
CA MET A 1 -7.10 23.91 -43.80
C MET A 1 -6.76 22.48 -43.45
N VAL A 2 -5.98 22.27 -42.45
CA VAL A 2 -5.65 20.94 -41.97
C VAL A 2 -6.68 20.60 -40.89
N ASP A 3 -7.38 19.49 -41.09
CA ASP A 3 -8.42 19.01 -40.17
C ASP A 3 -7.79 18.67 -38.77
N ASP A 4 -7.88 19.58 -37.85
CA ASP A 4 -7.56 19.35 -36.44
C ASP A 4 -8.50 18.34 -35.78
N ASN A 5 -9.63 18.01 -36.41
CA ASN A 5 -10.62 17.07 -35.88
C ASN A 5 -10.20 15.59 -35.93
N ALA A 6 -9.25 15.20 -36.80
CA ALA A 6 -8.82 13.80 -36.91
C ALA A 6 -7.86 13.40 -35.75
N ASN A 7 -7.12 14.36 -35.19
CA ASN A 7 -6.21 14.10 -34.08
C ASN A 7 -6.94 13.96 -32.74
N ASP A 8 -8.02 14.70 -32.56
CA ASP A 8 -8.83 14.62 -31.32
C ASP A 8 -9.62 13.30 -31.25
N ALA A 9 -10.14 12.82 -32.37
CA ALA A 9 -10.86 11.54 -32.43
C ALA A 9 -9.92 10.34 -32.10
N GLN A 10 -8.65 10.39 -32.55
CA GLN A 10 -7.67 9.35 -32.27
C GLN A 10 -7.17 9.37 -30.80
N ALA A 11 -7.21 10.53 -30.16
CA ALA A 11 -6.85 10.65 -28.74
C ALA A 11 -7.91 10.03 -27.82
N HIS A 12 -9.19 10.13 -28.22
CA HIS A 12 -10.30 9.55 -27.46
C HIS A 12 -10.42 8.02 -27.59
N ASP A 13 -9.85 7.44 -28.64
CA ASP A 13 -9.92 5.99 -28.91
C ASP A 13 -8.76 5.19 -28.27
N ARG A 14 -7.79 5.88 -27.66
CA ARG A 14 -6.70 5.22 -26.94
C ARG A 14 -7.15 4.83 -25.54
N GLN A 15 -7.24 3.53 -25.31
CA GLN A 15 -7.46 3.01 -23.95
C GLN A 15 -6.30 3.42 -23.04
N PRO A 16 -6.59 3.94 -21.84
CA PRO A 16 -5.55 4.24 -20.87
C PRO A 16 -4.74 2.98 -20.55
N GLN A 17 -3.45 3.15 -20.37
CA GLN A 17 -2.54 2.08 -19.98
C GLN A 17 -2.02 2.34 -18.56
N PRO A 18 -1.82 1.29 -17.75
CA PRO A 18 -1.21 1.45 -16.43
C PRO A 18 0.18 2.09 -16.52
N ASN A 19 0.46 3.00 -15.61
CA ASN A 19 1.79 3.61 -15.53
C ASN A 19 2.84 2.55 -15.22
N HIS A 20 4.01 2.66 -15.88
CA HIS A 20 5.11 1.71 -15.70
C HIS A 20 5.60 1.61 -14.25
N ALA A 21 5.51 2.70 -13.47
CA ALA A 21 5.88 2.73 -12.05
C ALA A 21 5.12 1.71 -11.20
N LEU A 22 3.91 1.31 -11.63
CA LEU A 22 3.11 0.28 -10.95
C LEU A 22 3.80 -1.09 -10.90
N LYS A 23 4.73 -1.37 -11.82
CA LYS A 23 5.46 -2.64 -11.83
C LYS A 23 6.31 -2.86 -10.59
N SER A 24 6.73 -1.82 -9.91
CA SER A 24 7.45 -1.94 -8.63
C SER A 24 6.62 -2.66 -7.56
N LEU A 25 5.29 -2.68 -7.69
CA LEU A 25 4.38 -3.35 -6.77
C LEU A 25 4.22 -4.85 -7.06
N ASP A 26 4.71 -5.37 -8.17
CA ASP A 26 4.57 -6.81 -8.52
C ASP A 26 5.14 -7.72 -7.43
N VAL A 27 6.18 -7.28 -6.74
CA VAL A 27 6.80 -8.02 -5.65
C VAL A 27 5.82 -8.27 -4.49
N MET A 28 4.79 -7.45 -4.36
CA MET A 28 3.82 -7.56 -3.27
C MET A 28 2.77 -8.65 -3.51
N VAL A 29 2.53 -9.05 -4.75
CA VAL A 29 1.49 -10.02 -5.11
C VAL A 29 1.65 -11.33 -4.35
N GLY A 30 0.57 -11.80 -3.75
CA GLY A 30 0.54 -13.05 -3.00
C GLY A 30 -0.04 -12.89 -1.61
N THR A 31 0.11 -13.93 -0.81
CA THR A 31 -0.30 -13.96 0.60
C THR A 31 0.93 -13.84 1.48
N TRP A 32 0.81 -12.99 2.49
CA TRP A 32 1.89 -12.73 3.44
C TRP A 32 1.44 -13.03 4.86
N GLU A 33 2.36 -13.45 5.69
CA GLU A 33 2.15 -13.55 7.13
C GLU A 33 2.79 -12.35 7.81
N LEU A 34 1.97 -11.57 8.50
CA LEU A 34 2.42 -10.41 9.28
C LEU A 34 2.61 -10.79 10.73
N LYS A 35 3.75 -10.44 11.28
CA LYS A 35 4.04 -10.48 12.71
C LYS A 35 4.63 -9.15 13.12
N GLY A 36 4.08 -8.56 14.16
CA GLY A 36 4.53 -7.28 14.68
C GLY A 36 4.41 -7.24 16.20
N ARG A 37 5.02 -6.21 16.76
CA ARG A 37 5.02 -6.04 18.22
C ARG A 37 5.16 -4.59 18.61
N GLU A 38 4.23 -4.10 19.43
CA GLU A 38 4.41 -2.90 20.23
C GLU A 38 5.16 -3.23 21.51
N PRO A 39 5.88 -2.25 22.11
CA PRO A 39 6.48 -2.43 23.41
C PRO A 39 5.44 -2.80 24.48
N GLY A 40 5.78 -3.74 25.34
CA GLY A 40 4.93 -4.16 26.45
C GLY A 40 4.52 -5.63 26.36
N PRO A 41 3.89 -6.19 27.43
CA PRO A 41 3.61 -7.62 27.52
C PRO A 41 2.51 -8.11 26.55
N ASP A 42 1.57 -7.24 26.17
CA ASP A 42 0.42 -7.59 25.33
C ASP A 42 0.45 -6.89 23.95
N GLY A 43 1.65 -6.58 23.46
CA GLY A 43 1.82 -5.80 22.23
C GLY A 43 1.83 -6.60 20.92
N GLU A 44 1.34 -7.84 20.92
CA GLU A 44 1.39 -8.71 19.74
C GLU A 44 0.43 -8.26 18.63
N ILE A 45 0.97 -8.26 17.40
CA ILE A 45 0.23 -7.95 16.18
C ILE A 45 0.50 -9.08 15.18
N HIS A 46 -0.56 -9.63 14.58
CA HIS A 46 -0.41 -10.66 13.57
C HIS A 46 -1.54 -10.60 12.55
N GLY A 47 -1.30 -11.14 11.37
CA GLY A 47 -2.32 -11.17 10.33
C GLY A 47 -1.83 -11.83 9.05
N ARG A 48 -2.73 -11.86 8.06
CA ARG A 48 -2.48 -12.43 6.73
C ARG A 48 -3.01 -11.51 5.64
N PRO A 49 -2.30 -10.44 5.32
CA PRO A 49 -2.67 -9.62 4.17
C PRO A 49 -2.43 -10.38 2.85
N THR A 50 -3.33 -10.17 1.89
CA THR A 50 -3.19 -10.68 0.53
C THR A 50 -3.19 -9.54 -0.45
N PHE A 51 -2.40 -9.68 -1.52
CA PHE A 51 -2.29 -8.67 -2.58
C PHE A 51 -2.57 -9.30 -3.93
N GLU A 52 -3.44 -8.68 -4.71
CA GLU A 52 -3.77 -9.10 -6.06
C GLU A 52 -4.02 -7.90 -6.97
N TRP A 53 -3.66 -8.04 -8.24
CA TRP A 53 -4.01 -7.01 -9.23
C TRP A 53 -5.50 -7.03 -9.54
N MET A 54 -6.11 -5.85 -9.50
CA MET A 54 -7.44 -5.66 -10.05
C MET A 54 -7.37 -5.76 -11.58
N GLU A 55 -8.42 -6.29 -12.20
CA GLU A 55 -8.52 -6.34 -13.66
C GLU A 55 -8.22 -4.97 -14.28
N GLY A 56 -7.39 -4.96 -15.31
CA GLY A 56 -6.90 -3.75 -15.96
C GLY A 56 -5.49 -3.34 -15.52
N GLY A 57 -5.04 -3.75 -14.33
CA GLY A 57 -3.67 -3.50 -13.85
C GLY A 57 -3.40 -2.10 -13.32
N PHE A 58 -4.44 -1.30 -13.06
CA PHE A 58 -4.29 0.06 -12.53
C PHE A 58 -4.16 0.09 -11.00
N TYR A 59 -4.67 -0.93 -10.33
CA TYR A 59 -4.69 -0.99 -8.88
C TYR A 59 -4.21 -2.34 -8.38
N LEU A 60 -3.26 -2.30 -7.45
CA LEU A 60 -2.97 -3.44 -6.59
C LEU A 60 -3.93 -3.37 -5.40
N VAL A 61 -4.65 -4.45 -5.15
CA VAL A 61 -5.62 -4.53 -4.06
C VAL A 61 -5.04 -5.33 -2.92
N GLN A 62 -4.97 -4.73 -1.75
CA GLN A 62 -4.63 -5.42 -0.51
C GLN A 62 -5.90 -5.73 0.27
N HIS A 63 -6.08 -7.00 0.59
CA HIS A 63 -7.08 -7.44 1.56
C HIS A 63 -6.39 -7.57 2.92
N VAL A 64 -6.79 -6.72 3.85
CA VAL A 64 -6.21 -6.66 5.19
C VAL A 64 -7.05 -7.48 6.15
N ASP A 65 -6.41 -8.37 6.89
CA ASP A 65 -6.99 -9.11 8.02
C ASP A 65 -5.92 -9.22 9.10
N ILE A 66 -6.00 -8.34 10.08
CA ILE A 66 -4.96 -8.17 11.10
C ILE A 66 -5.60 -8.20 12.48
N ASP A 67 -5.01 -8.93 13.40
CA ASP A 67 -5.24 -8.75 14.83
C ASP A 67 -4.22 -7.74 15.36
N TYR A 68 -4.72 -6.58 15.75
CA TYR A 68 -3.91 -5.51 16.32
C TYR A 68 -4.16 -5.44 17.82
N ILE A 69 -3.34 -6.12 18.58
CA ILE A 69 -3.42 -6.14 20.07
C ILE A 69 -4.84 -6.50 20.52
N GLY A 70 -5.37 -7.65 20.03
CA GLY A 70 -6.70 -8.14 20.34
C GLY A 70 -7.85 -7.46 19.61
N ARG A 71 -7.58 -6.51 18.72
CA ARG A 71 -8.59 -5.84 17.89
C ARG A 71 -8.46 -6.26 16.44
N ARG A 72 -9.47 -6.90 15.90
CA ARG A 72 -9.47 -7.32 14.50
C ARG A 72 -9.74 -6.13 13.58
N ILE A 73 -8.80 -5.90 12.66
CA ILE A 73 -8.91 -4.91 11.61
C ILE A 73 -9.03 -5.64 10.29
N VAL A 74 -10.15 -5.44 9.61
CA VAL A 74 -10.42 -6.01 8.28
C VAL A 74 -10.72 -4.86 7.34
N GLY A 75 -10.17 -4.91 6.15
CA GLY A 75 -10.41 -3.87 5.18
C GLY A 75 -9.78 -4.14 3.83
N THR A 76 -9.93 -3.17 2.95
CA THR A 76 -9.40 -3.23 1.59
C THR A 76 -8.65 -1.94 1.30
N GLU A 77 -7.47 -2.10 0.72
CA GLU A 77 -6.64 -0.98 0.28
C GLU A 77 -6.42 -1.07 -1.23
N TYR A 78 -6.61 0.04 -1.93
CA TYR A 78 -6.36 0.17 -3.36
C TYR A 78 -5.13 1.04 -3.56
N ILE A 79 -4.10 0.48 -4.19
CA ILE A 79 -2.83 1.16 -4.45
C ILE A 79 -2.72 1.41 -5.93
N GLY A 80 -2.62 2.67 -6.33
CA GLY A 80 -2.54 3.10 -7.72
C GLY A 80 -1.41 4.10 -7.92
N TYR A 81 -1.28 4.58 -9.16
CA TYR A 81 -0.33 5.63 -9.50
C TYR A 81 -1.05 6.96 -9.67
N ASP A 82 -0.62 7.96 -8.91
CA ASP A 82 -1.10 9.33 -8.97
C ASP A 82 -0.27 10.10 -9.99
N GLU A 83 -0.86 10.37 -11.16
CA GLU A 83 -0.18 11.08 -12.26
C GLU A 83 0.12 12.54 -11.91
N GLU A 84 -0.68 13.17 -11.07
CA GLU A 84 -0.49 14.56 -10.67
C GLU A 84 0.72 14.71 -9.73
N ASN A 85 0.84 13.81 -8.76
CA ASN A 85 1.91 13.86 -7.76
C ASN A 85 3.11 12.96 -8.10
N HIS A 86 3.04 12.20 -9.20
CA HIS A 86 4.10 11.30 -9.66
C HIS A 86 4.55 10.30 -8.59
N ASN A 87 3.60 9.70 -7.89
CA ASN A 87 3.88 8.70 -6.85
C ASN A 87 2.83 7.60 -6.79
N LEU A 88 3.16 6.53 -6.09
CA LEU A 88 2.20 5.49 -5.74
C LEU A 88 1.40 5.97 -4.53
N ARG A 89 0.09 5.92 -4.65
CA ARG A 89 -0.83 6.38 -3.61
C ARG A 89 -1.91 5.34 -3.36
N SER A 90 -2.30 5.20 -2.11
CA SER A 90 -3.35 4.27 -1.73
C SER A 90 -4.41 4.91 -0.86
N TYR A 91 -5.56 4.24 -0.83
CA TYR A 91 -6.65 4.53 0.10
C TYR A 91 -7.10 3.23 0.76
N PHE A 92 -7.14 3.26 2.08
CA PHE A 92 -7.51 2.11 2.92
C PHE A 92 -8.87 2.34 3.56
N PHE A 93 -9.75 1.37 3.38
CA PHE A 93 -11.11 1.34 3.94
C PHE A 93 -11.20 0.18 4.92
N SER A 94 -11.56 0.44 6.17
CA SER A 94 -11.57 -0.59 7.20
C SER A 94 -12.91 -0.72 7.92
N ASN A 95 -13.06 -1.83 8.64
CA ASN A 95 -14.20 -2.08 9.53
C ASN A 95 -14.27 -1.13 10.74
N LYS A 96 -13.27 -0.27 10.93
CA LYS A 96 -13.27 0.81 11.91
C LYS A 96 -14.06 2.04 11.44
N GLY A 97 -14.46 2.03 10.16
CA GLY A 97 -15.19 3.15 9.58
C GLY A 97 -14.36 4.43 9.61
N LEU A 98 -14.87 5.45 10.26
CA LEU A 98 -14.25 6.77 10.29
C LEU A 98 -13.13 6.93 11.34
N GLU A 99 -12.87 5.93 12.16
CA GLU A 99 -11.80 6.00 13.16
C GLU A 99 -10.41 5.80 12.52
N PRO A 100 -9.35 6.40 13.09
CA PRO A 100 -9.38 7.37 14.21
C PRO A 100 -9.55 8.83 13.76
N PHE A 101 -9.49 9.12 12.46
CA PHE A 101 -9.33 10.50 11.98
C PHE A 101 -10.60 11.12 11.40
N GLY A 102 -11.76 10.46 11.53
CA GLY A 102 -13.02 10.95 10.99
C GLY A 102 -13.08 10.96 9.45
N ARG A 103 -12.27 10.15 8.78
CA ARG A 103 -12.18 10.07 7.31
C ARG A 103 -12.77 8.77 6.80
N VAL A 104 -13.40 8.84 5.65
CA VAL A 104 -13.95 7.65 4.98
C VAL A 104 -12.85 6.66 4.60
N ALA A 105 -11.69 7.17 4.22
CA ALA A 105 -10.53 6.37 3.88
C ALA A 105 -9.25 7.00 4.43
N LEU A 106 -8.26 6.16 4.73
CA LEU A 106 -6.92 6.59 5.08
C LEU A 106 -6.04 6.58 3.84
N GLY A 107 -5.37 7.69 3.57
CA GLY A 107 -4.47 7.84 2.43
C GLY A 107 -3.01 7.61 2.80
N TYR A 108 -2.28 6.94 1.90
CA TYR A 108 -0.85 6.65 2.06
C TYR A 108 -0.11 6.90 0.76
N VAL A 109 1.18 7.17 0.87
CA VAL A 109 2.11 7.21 -0.26
C VAL A 109 3.09 6.05 -0.11
N TRP A 110 3.36 5.34 -1.20
CA TRP A 110 4.19 4.14 -1.24
C TRP A 110 5.44 4.38 -2.07
N GLU A 111 6.54 3.83 -1.62
CA GLU A 111 7.78 3.73 -2.39
C GLU A 111 8.36 2.33 -2.23
N VAL A 112 8.43 1.59 -3.32
CA VAL A 112 8.96 0.22 -3.36
C VAL A 112 10.21 0.23 -4.21
N GLY A 113 11.35 0.21 -3.54
CA GLY A 113 12.66 0.11 -4.17
C GLY A 113 13.11 -1.34 -4.34
N GLU A 114 14.36 -1.53 -4.73
CA GLU A 114 14.95 -2.86 -4.86
C GLU A 114 15.12 -3.52 -3.49
N ASP A 115 15.67 -2.78 -2.52
CA ASP A 115 15.94 -3.26 -1.17
C ASP A 115 15.06 -2.61 -0.11
N THR A 116 14.41 -1.50 -0.43
CA THR A 116 13.68 -0.69 0.54
C THR A 116 12.19 -0.66 0.24
N PHE A 117 11.42 -0.53 1.30
CA PHE A 117 9.97 -0.45 1.26
C PHE A 117 9.53 0.64 2.24
N THR A 118 8.86 1.67 1.74
CA THR A 118 8.45 2.79 2.57
C THR A 118 6.99 3.14 2.30
N ILE A 119 6.24 3.38 3.38
CA ILE A 119 4.87 3.89 3.33
C ILE A 119 4.81 5.12 4.23
N TRP A 120 4.26 6.23 3.72
CA TRP A 120 3.99 7.41 4.51
C TRP A 120 2.48 7.63 4.65
N GLY A 121 2.04 8.04 5.83
CA GLY A 121 0.67 8.46 6.04
C GLY A 121 0.40 9.83 5.42
N GLY A 122 -0.41 9.87 4.37
CA GLY A 122 -0.83 11.11 3.71
C GLY A 122 0.18 11.66 2.71
N GLU A 123 1.36 12.07 3.14
CA GLU A 123 2.35 12.74 2.31
C GLU A 123 3.76 12.18 2.53
N VAL A 124 4.62 12.28 1.50
CA VAL A 124 6.03 11.93 1.60
C VAL A 124 6.68 12.73 2.74
N GLY A 125 7.43 12.04 3.58
CA GLY A 125 8.10 12.66 4.73
C GLY A 125 7.21 12.82 5.96
N SER A 126 5.97 12.31 5.93
CA SER A 126 5.10 12.28 7.11
C SER A 126 5.80 11.65 8.31
N PRO A 127 5.57 12.18 9.54
CA PRO A 127 6.08 11.55 10.75
C PRO A 127 5.44 10.17 11.04
N ALA A 128 4.30 9.86 10.42
CA ALA A 128 3.69 8.54 10.44
C ALA A 128 4.16 7.77 9.21
N SER A 129 5.02 6.76 9.40
CA SER A 129 5.60 6.01 8.29
C SER A 129 6.00 4.60 8.66
N PHE A 130 5.99 3.73 7.66
CA PHE A 130 6.65 2.43 7.72
C PHE A 130 7.92 2.50 6.88
N LYS A 131 9.04 2.08 7.45
CA LYS A 131 10.31 1.94 6.75
C LYS A 131 10.83 0.53 6.95
N GLY A 132 11.00 -0.18 5.86
CA GLY A 132 11.43 -1.57 5.87
C GLY A 132 12.44 -1.88 4.78
N ARG A 133 12.92 -3.10 4.82
CA ARG A 133 13.85 -3.67 3.84
C ARG A 133 13.39 -5.04 3.43
N PHE A 134 13.60 -5.34 2.14
CA PHE A 134 13.42 -6.68 1.62
C PHE A 134 14.61 -7.57 1.96
N SER A 135 14.35 -8.85 2.21
CA SER A 135 15.36 -9.90 2.15
C SER A 135 15.90 -10.05 0.72
N ASP A 136 17.03 -10.75 0.55
CA ASP A 136 17.67 -10.93 -0.77
C ASP A 136 16.75 -11.63 -1.77
N ASP A 137 15.94 -12.60 -1.32
CA ASP A 137 14.94 -13.29 -2.16
C ASP A 137 13.64 -12.51 -2.31
N ARG A 138 13.51 -11.36 -1.66
CA ARG A 138 12.34 -10.47 -1.64
C ARG A 138 11.05 -11.15 -1.13
N ASN A 139 11.20 -12.21 -0.32
CA ASN A 139 10.06 -12.91 0.29
C ASN A 139 9.81 -12.50 1.74
N THR A 140 10.63 -11.62 2.29
CA THR A 140 10.48 -11.06 3.64
C THR A 140 10.68 -9.56 3.60
N ILE A 141 9.81 -8.84 4.30
CA ILE A 141 9.94 -7.40 4.55
C ILE A 141 10.02 -7.23 6.05
N SER A 142 11.08 -6.57 6.53
CA SER A 142 11.25 -6.27 7.94
C SER A 142 11.42 -4.78 8.14
N GLY A 143 10.69 -4.21 9.08
CA GLY A 143 10.73 -2.79 9.31
C GLY A 143 9.93 -2.35 10.52
N ARG A 144 9.62 -1.06 10.53
CA ARG A 144 8.98 -0.43 11.66
C ARG A 144 7.99 0.63 11.21
N TRP A 145 6.78 0.59 11.77
CA TRP A 145 5.87 1.73 11.80
C TRP A 145 6.30 2.67 12.91
N GLU A 146 6.32 3.96 12.61
CA GLU A 146 6.54 5.03 13.58
C GLU A 146 5.53 6.15 13.36
N TRP A 147 5.04 6.71 14.44
CA TRP A 147 4.21 7.92 14.48
C TRP A 147 4.53 8.69 15.76
N PRO A 148 4.15 9.97 15.87
CA PRO A 148 4.39 10.74 17.09
C PRO A 148 3.79 10.02 18.31
N GLY A 149 4.66 9.63 19.24
CA GLY A 149 4.30 8.96 20.50
C GLY A 149 4.22 7.43 20.46
N GLY A 150 4.50 6.79 19.33
CA GLY A 150 4.42 5.33 19.26
C GLY A 150 5.01 4.72 18.00
N GLY A 151 4.80 3.42 17.87
CA GLY A 151 5.25 2.63 16.74
C GLY A 151 5.29 1.15 17.07
N TYR A 152 5.57 0.34 16.06
CA TYR A 152 5.78 -1.10 16.26
C TYR A 152 6.66 -1.69 15.17
N GLU A 153 7.42 -2.70 15.55
CA GLU A 153 8.18 -3.50 14.60
C GLU A 153 7.26 -4.49 13.87
N ALA A 154 7.51 -4.72 12.61
CA ALA A 154 6.74 -5.67 11.81
C ALA A 154 7.62 -6.41 10.82
N THR A 155 7.30 -7.69 10.64
CA THR A 155 7.89 -8.53 9.61
C THR A 155 6.76 -9.17 8.82
N MET A 156 6.82 -9.07 7.50
CA MET A 156 5.94 -9.79 6.58
C MET A 156 6.74 -10.83 5.83
N THR A 157 6.25 -12.06 5.83
CA THR A 157 6.86 -13.17 5.11
C THR A 157 5.86 -13.75 4.12
N ARG A 158 6.28 -13.88 2.87
CA ARG A 158 5.44 -14.47 1.83
C ARG A 158 5.20 -15.95 2.15
N VAL A 159 3.93 -16.34 2.12
CA VAL A 159 3.52 -17.74 2.38
C VAL A 159 2.90 -18.39 1.15
N ASN A 160 2.61 -17.58 0.13
CA ASN A 160 2.07 -18.14 -1.13
C ASN A 160 2.28 -17.18 -2.32
#